data_fe7dc5084a722206039f182c5ae2aee2
#
_entry.id   fe7dc5084a722206039f182c5ae2aee2
#
_cell.length_a   1.000
_cell.length_b   1.000
_cell.length_c   1.000
_cell.angle_alpha   90.00
_cell.angle_beta   90.00
_cell.angle_gamma   90.00
#
_symmetry.space_group_name_H-M   'P 1'
#
loop_
_entity.id
_entity.type
_entity.pdbx_description
1 polymer ?
#
loop_
_entity_poly.entity_id
_entity_poly.type
_entity_poly.pdbx_seq_one_letter_code
_entity_poly.pdbx_strand_id
1 'polypeptide(L)'
;MNRIAKNIVTLAATAALALTSAAALAAAPLQLGVPDDGTNLSRGIKLLEAAGFIEVDPAAGYTPEIKDITKHLYNVEVTPIAANTLPSTLGDFAASTINGTYAVPYGLIPSRDALLIEKQDENGENPYVNVVVARTADKDNEVYKKVVEAYQTQLVAEFLLVNYHETFFPAFPYDEGATFAVTEDNVSEISGYKSSKEGKTVVKIGVCGGVSNNEQWIATQKVLDDEGANIYIELVEFDAYNLPNEAINNGDIDLNAFQHKAYLAKDCGANGYDLTVIGDTLIAPLCIYSEKYDSIDAIKEAAGAK
;
A
#
# COMPACT_ATOMS: atom_id res chain seq x y z
N MET A 1 -44.85 70.69 60.71
CA MET A 1 -43.60 71.39 60.46
C MET A 1 -42.55 70.33 60.25
N ASN A 2 -41.88 70.26 59.19
CA ASN A 2 -40.66 69.68 58.69
C ASN A 2 -40.86 69.05 57.29
N ARG A 3 -40.31 69.76 56.31
CA ARG A 3 -40.21 69.35 54.95
C ARG A 3 -39.02 68.43 54.82
N ILE A 4 -39.23 67.24 54.29
CA ILE A 4 -38.16 66.37 53.89
C ILE A 4 -38.08 66.40 52.35
N ALA A 5 -36.98 66.91 51.85
CA ALA A 5 -36.65 66.92 50.43
C ALA A 5 -36.30 65.52 49.97
N LYS A 6 -36.96 65.09 48.91
CA LYS A 6 -36.58 63.82 48.22
C LYS A 6 -35.55 64.15 47.15
N ASN A 7 -34.32 63.71 47.32
CA ASN A 7 -33.31 63.68 46.26
C ASN A 7 -33.55 62.45 45.39
N ILE A 8 -33.86 62.65 44.12
CA ILE A 8 -33.90 61.62 43.13
C ILE A 8 -32.53 61.59 42.52
N VAL A 9 -31.77 60.45 42.83
CA VAL A 9 -30.53 60.13 42.13
C VAL A 9 -30.88 59.32 40.93
N THR A 10 -30.68 59.93 39.75
CA THR A 10 -30.82 59.25 38.44
C THR A 10 -29.55 58.46 38.20
N LEU A 11 -29.64 57.11 38.31
CA LEU A 11 -28.53 56.18 37.99
C LEU A 11 -28.59 55.92 36.46
N ALA A 12 -27.67 56.51 35.72
CA ALA A 12 -27.45 56.16 34.30
C ALA A 12 -26.70 54.86 34.22
N ALA A 13 -27.38 53.76 33.87
CA ALA A 13 -26.75 52.47 33.55
C ALA A 13 -26.19 52.52 32.13
N THR A 14 -24.89 52.69 31.99
CA THR A 14 -24.15 52.46 30.75
C THR A 14 -24.01 50.97 30.55
N ALA A 15 -24.83 50.39 29.68
CA ALA A 15 -24.63 48.99 29.19
C ALA A 15 -23.45 49.00 28.23
N ALA A 16 -22.29 48.55 28.71
CA ALA A 16 -21.17 48.20 27.85
C ALA A 16 -21.49 46.86 27.18
N LEU A 17 -21.85 46.88 25.88
CA LEU A 17 -21.86 45.70 25.04
C LEU A 17 -20.40 45.21 24.90
N ALA A 18 -20.02 44.22 25.65
CA ALA A 18 -18.83 43.45 25.39
C ALA A 18 -19.08 42.59 24.15
N LEU A 19 -18.64 43.05 22.99
CA LEU A 19 -18.46 42.23 21.81
C LEU A 19 -17.33 41.25 22.12
N THR A 20 -17.66 40.08 22.65
CA THR A 20 -16.77 38.93 22.63
C THR A 20 -16.68 38.45 21.18
N SER A 21 -15.66 38.87 20.45
CA SER A 21 -15.25 38.22 19.23
C SER A 21 -14.86 36.77 19.62
N ALA A 22 -15.81 35.86 19.45
CA ALA A 22 -15.47 34.45 19.40
C ALA A 22 -14.55 34.27 18.17
N ALA A 23 -13.25 34.33 18.39
CA ALA A 23 -12.33 33.81 17.42
C ALA A 23 -12.74 32.32 17.27
N ALA A 24 -13.37 31.99 16.15
CA ALA A 24 -13.61 30.59 15.80
C ALA A 24 -12.25 29.92 15.85
N LEU A 25 -12.03 29.05 16.83
CA LEU A 25 -10.86 28.20 16.83
C LEU A 25 -10.93 27.44 15.51
N ALA A 26 -9.99 27.69 14.60
CA ALA A 26 -9.90 26.93 13.37
C ALA A 26 -9.86 25.44 13.74
N ALA A 27 -10.75 24.66 13.15
CA ALA A 27 -10.76 23.21 13.38
C ALA A 27 -9.38 22.64 13.03
N ALA A 28 -8.87 21.71 13.85
CA ALA A 28 -7.62 21.04 13.56
C ALA A 28 -7.72 20.34 12.19
N PRO A 29 -6.65 20.32 11.39
CA PRO A 29 -6.66 19.67 10.09
C PRO A 29 -6.95 18.17 10.22
N LEU A 30 -7.73 17.62 9.30
CA LEU A 30 -7.93 16.18 9.19
C LEU A 30 -6.62 15.53 8.73
N GLN A 31 -6.20 14.46 9.42
CA GLN A 31 -4.96 13.76 9.11
C GLN A 31 -5.19 12.76 7.98
N LEU A 32 -4.31 12.78 6.95
CA LEU A 32 -4.26 11.82 5.86
C LEU A 32 -2.96 11.03 5.96
N GLY A 33 -3.07 9.71 6.21
CA GLY A 33 -1.91 8.84 6.36
C GLY A 33 -1.32 8.43 5.02
N VAL A 34 0.01 8.40 4.92
CA VAL A 34 0.76 7.89 3.77
C VAL A 34 1.93 7.02 4.23
N PRO A 35 2.41 6.05 3.42
CA PRO A 35 3.64 5.32 3.73
C PRO A 35 4.82 6.27 3.88
N ASP A 36 5.75 5.96 4.78
CA ASP A 36 6.95 6.79 5.03
C ASP A 36 8.17 6.35 4.20
N ASP A 37 8.12 5.19 3.54
CA ASP A 37 9.19 4.75 2.66
C ASP A 37 9.24 5.58 1.37
N GLY A 38 10.46 5.85 0.91
CA GLY A 38 10.70 6.89 -0.09
C GLY A 38 10.03 6.70 -1.45
N THR A 39 9.51 5.52 -1.77
CA THR A 39 8.83 5.26 -3.04
C THR A 39 7.32 5.27 -2.87
N ASN A 40 6.81 4.59 -1.84
CA ASN A 40 5.37 4.56 -1.57
C ASN A 40 4.88 5.88 -0.97
N LEU A 41 5.72 6.66 -0.27
CA LEU A 41 5.43 8.05 0.09
C LEU A 41 5.04 8.87 -1.15
N SER A 42 5.89 8.81 -2.17
CA SER A 42 5.66 9.55 -3.43
C SER A 42 4.36 9.10 -4.12
N ARG A 43 4.10 7.78 -4.17
CA ARG A 43 2.83 7.22 -4.70
C ARG A 43 1.62 7.70 -3.90
N GLY A 44 1.72 7.69 -2.55
CA GLY A 44 0.67 8.17 -1.66
C GLY A 44 0.35 9.65 -1.88
N ILE A 45 1.38 10.51 -1.99
CA ILE A 45 1.22 11.93 -2.29
C ILE A 45 0.52 12.13 -3.65
N LYS A 46 0.95 11.39 -4.69
CA LYS A 46 0.30 11.45 -6.02
C LYS A 46 -1.14 10.98 -6.00
N LEU A 47 -1.46 9.97 -5.19
CA LEU A 47 -2.82 9.48 -5.05
C LEU A 47 -3.71 10.49 -4.31
N LEU A 48 -3.18 11.20 -3.30
CA LEU A 48 -3.88 12.30 -2.62
C LEU A 48 -4.07 13.52 -3.53
N GLU A 49 -3.11 13.80 -4.42
CA GLU A 49 -3.27 14.82 -5.48
C GLU A 49 -4.37 14.41 -6.46
N ALA A 50 -4.37 13.16 -6.93
CA ALA A 50 -5.42 12.64 -7.81
C ALA A 50 -6.82 12.64 -7.14
N ALA A 51 -6.86 12.43 -5.82
CA ALA A 51 -8.08 12.61 -5.02
C ALA A 51 -8.51 14.08 -4.86
N GLY A 52 -7.64 15.03 -5.21
CA GLY A 52 -7.92 16.47 -5.13
C GLY A 52 -7.87 17.04 -3.71
N PHE A 53 -7.06 16.48 -2.82
CA PHE A 53 -6.81 17.06 -1.49
C PHE A 53 -5.69 18.10 -1.48
N ILE A 54 -4.70 17.92 -2.36
CA ILE A 54 -3.47 18.71 -2.41
C ILE A 54 -3.09 19.03 -3.86
N GLU A 55 -2.21 20.00 -4.04
CA GLU A 55 -1.48 20.27 -5.28
C GLU A 55 0.02 20.03 -5.02
N VAL A 56 0.72 19.42 -5.96
CA VAL A 56 2.14 19.08 -5.88
C VAL A 56 2.91 19.89 -6.92
N ASP A 57 4.14 20.25 -6.63
CA ASP A 57 5.02 20.91 -7.61
C ASP A 57 5.23 19.96 -8.82
N PRO A 58 4.83 20.37 -10.05
CA PRO A 58 5.04 19.55 -11.25
C PRO A 58 6.52 19.19 -11.50
N ALA A 59 7.46 19.99 -10.98
CA ALA A 59 8.90 19.72 -11.11
C ALA A 59 9.34 18.49 -10.29
N ALA A 60 8.58 18.04 -9.29
CA ALA A 60 8.87 16.83 -8.52
C ALA A 60 8.61 15.54 -9.32
N GLY A 61 7.89 15.62 -10.45
CA GLY A 61 7.63 14.49 -11.35
C GLY A 61 6.95 13.32 -10.63
N TYR A 62 7.55 12.13 -10.71
CA TYR A 62 7.03 10.90 -10.12
C TYR A 62 7.50 10.64 -8.67
N THR A 63 8.36 11.50 -8.11
CA THR A 63 8.98 11.29 -6.79
C THR A 63 8.77 12.44 -5.82
N PRO A 64 7.53 12.99 -5.66
CA PRO A 64 7.29 14.06 -4.72
C PRO A 64 7.52 13.61 -3.27
N GLU A 65 8.03 14.54 -2.47
CA GLU A 65 8.13 14.46 -1.02
C GLU A 65 7.13 15.43 -0.37
N ILE A 66 6.96 15.39 0.94
CA ILE A 66 6.05 16.30 1.67
C ILE A 66 6.35 17.78 1.37
N LYS A 67 7.62 18.14 1.22
CA LYS A 67 8.05 19.52 0.90
C LYS A 67 7.58 20.01 -0.47
N ASP A 68 7.26 19.09 -1.38
CA ASP A 68 6.82 19.40 -2.75
C ASP A 68 5.30 19.62 -2.84
N ILE A 69 4.57 19.48 -1.72
CA ILE A 69 3.16 19.86 -1.62
C ILE A 69 3.10 21.38 -1.60
N THR A 70 2.60 21.97 -2.68
CA THR A 70 2.54 23.42 -2.86
C THR A 70 1.27 24.02 -2.25
N LYS A 71 0.19 23.22 -2.14
CA LYS A 71 -1.07 23.68 -1.60
C LYS A 71 -1.90 22.53 -1.02
N HIS A 72 -2.53 22.78 0.11
CA HIS A 72 -3.63 21.99 0.65
C HIS A 72 -4.94 22.65 0.22
N LEU A 73 -5.76 21.95 -0.56
CA LEU A 73 -7.04 22.47 -1.08
C LEU A 73 -8.14 22.45 -0.02
N TYR A 74 -7.97 21.62 0.99
CA TYR A 74 -8.85 21.44 2.14
C TYR A 74 -8.05 21.53 3.44
N ASN A 75 -8.74 21.65 4.58
CA ASN A 75 -8.08 21.66 5.90
C ASN A 75 -7.62 20.23 6.28
N VAL A 76 -6.63 19.75 5.57
CA VAL A 76 -6.00 18.43 5.74
C VAL A 76 -4.50 18.59 5.98
N GLU A 77 -3.89 17.58 6.59
CA GLU A 77 -2.45 17.42 6.75
C GLU A 77 -2.02 16.01 6.34
N VAL A 78 -0.92 15.90 5.60
CA VAL A 78 -0.38 14.62 5.13
C VAL A 78 0.68 14.14 6.11
N THR A 79 0.47 12.95 6.68
CA THR A 79 1.29 12.38 7.75
C THR A 79 1.92 11.07 7.31
N PRO A 80 3.24 11.05 7.06
CA PRO A 80 3.96 9.82 6.78
C PRO A 80 4.09 8.94 8.03
N ILE A 81 3.76 7.65 7.90
CA ILE A 81 3.99 6.63 8.92
C ILE A 81 4.40 5.30 8.27
N ALA A 82 4.98 4.40 9.06
CA ALA A 82 5.42 3.10 8.57
C ALA A 82 4.29 2.35 7.86
N ALA A 83 4.54 1.87 6.64
CA ALA A 83 3.54 1.28 5.76
C ALA A 83 2.78 0.11 6.41
N ASN A 84 3.47 -0.72 7.20
CA ASN A 84 2.90 -1.86 7.92
C ASN A 84 1.97 -1.45 9.09
N THR A 85 2.02 -0.21 9.56
CA THR A 85 1.18 0.28 10.65
C THR A 85 -0.08 1.00 10.16
N LEU A 86 -0.12 1.44 8.89
CA LEU A 86 -1.24 2.18 8.30
C LEU A 86 -2.60 1.48 8.47
N PRO A 87 -2.74 0.15 8.23
CA PRO A 87 -4.04 -0.49 8.43
C PRO A 87 -4.52 -0.44 9.88
N SER A 88 -3.63 -0.71 10.85
CA SER A 88 -4.00 -0.75 12.28
C SER A 88 -4.29 0.63 12.88
N THR A 89 -3.81 1.70 12.23
CA THR A 89 -4.03 3.09 12.62
C THR A 89 -5.05 3.81 11.76
N LEU A 90 -5.73 3.10 10.84
CA LEU A 90 -6.68 3.70 9.90
C LEU A 90 -7.77 4.51 10.62
N GLY A 91 -8.23 4.02 11.79
CA GLY A 91 -9.20 4.72 12.64
C GLY A 91 -8.70 6.05 13.23
N ASP A 92 -7.39 6.33 13.27
CA ASP A 92 -6.83 7.59 13.75
C ASP A 92 -6.84 8.68 12.67
N PHE A 93 -6.86 8.28 11.39
CA PHE A 93 -6.85 9.17 10.23
C PHE A 93 -8.25 9.43 9.68
N ALA A 94 -8.41 10.47 8.89
CA ALA A 94 -9.59 10.66 8.07
C ALA A 94 -9.58 9.66 6.89
N ALA A 95 -8.41 9.42 6.32
CA ALA A 95 -8.14 8.37 5.35
C ALA A 95 -6.64 8.08 5.31
N SER A 96 -6.28 6.92 4.76
CA SER A 96 -4.87 6.57 4.54
C SER A 96 -4.68 5.89 3.19
N THR A 97 -3.52 6.13 2.57
CA THR A 97 -3.09 5.37 1.39
C THR A 97 -2.37 4.11 1.84
N ILE A 98 -2.89 2.94 1.49
CA ILE A 98 -2.38 1.66 1.99
C ILE A 98 -2.01 0.73 0.83
N ASN A 99 -0.80 0.14 0.92
CA ASN A 99 -0.32 -0.86 -0.04
C ASN A 99 -1.11 -2.17 0.10
N GLY A 100 -1.39 -2.84 -1.01
CA GLY A 100 -2.08 -4.13 -1.05
C GLY A 100 -1.45 -5.18 -0.12
N THR A 101 -0.12 -5.20 -0.02
CA THR A 101 0.65 -6.07 0.89
C THR A 101 0.14 -6.03 2.34
N TYR A 102 -0.25 -4.86 2.83
CA TYR A 102 -0.73 -4.68 4.20
C TYR A 102 -2.24 -4.54 4.29
N ALA A 103 -2.91 -4.15 3.20
CA ALA A 103 -4.37 -4.06 3.12
C ALA A 103 -5.02 -5.45 3.16
N VAL A 104 -4.53 -6.41 2.36
CA VAL A 104 -5.10 -7.76 2.24
C VAL A 104 -5.15 -8.51 3.57
N PRO A 105 -4.05 -8.62 4.35
CA PRO A 105 -4.10 -9.30 5.66
C PRO A 105 -5.05 -8.63 6.65
N TYR A 106 -5.34 -7.34 6.45
CA TYR A 106 -6.29 -6.58 7.27
C TYR A 106 -7.74 -6.75 6.82
N GLY A 107 -7.96 -7.49 5.73
CA GLY A 107 -9.30 -7.76 5.17
C GLY A 107 -9.85 -6.62 4.32
N LEU A 108 -9.02 -5.65 3.90
CA LEU A 108 -9.38 -4.57 3.00
C LEU A 108 -9.31 -5.05 1.55
N ILE A 109 -10.42 -4.99 0.85
CA ILE A 109 -10.56 -5.38 -0.57
C ILE A 109 -10.78 -4.11 -1.39
N PRO A 110 -9.89 -3.77 -2.36
CA PRO A 110 -9.99 -2.52 -3.12
C PRO A 110 -11.35 -2.28 -3.78
N SER A 111 -11.92 -3.30 -4.43
CA SER A 111 -13.22 -3.19 -5.13
C SER A 111 -14.41 -2.94 -4.20
N ARG A 112 -14.27 -3.25 -2.89
CA ARG A 112 -15.32 -3.08 -1.88
C ARG A 112 -15.08 -1.87 -0.98
N ASP A 113 -13.83 -1.66 -0.55
CA ASP A 113 -13.50 -0.80 0.59
C ASP A 113 -12.71 0.45 0.20
N ALA A 114 -12.10 0.50 -1.00
CA ALA A 114 -11.30 1.64 -1.38
C ALA A 114 -12.17 2.84 -1.81
N LEU A 115 -11.84 4.02 -1.29
CA LEU A 115 -12.43 5.28 -1.74
C LEU A 115 -11.84 5.76 -3.07
N LEU A 116 -10.60 5.38 -3.35
CA LEU A 116 -9.91 5.63 -4.62
C LEU A 116 -8.83 4.57 -4.82
N ILE A 117 -8.74 4.05 -6.04
CA ILE A 117 -7.72 3.10 -6.48
C ILE A 117 -6.75 3.83 -7.41
N GLU A 118 -5.45 3.63 -7.22
CA GLU A 118 -4.40 4.16 -8.09
C GLU A 118 -4.60 3.68 -9.53
N LYS A 119 -4.62 4.62 -10.46
CA LYS A 119 -4.67 4.28 -11.89
C LYS A 119 -3.32 3.78 -12.36
N GLN A 120 -3.31 2.67 -13.04
CA GLN A 120 -2.12 2.15 -13.70
C GLN A 120 -1.83 2.95 -14.97
N ASP A 121 -0.55 3.21 -15.27
CA ASP A 121 -0.15 3.79 -16.55
C ASP A 121 -0.15 2.69 -17.63
N GLU A 122 -1.09 2.75 -18.55
CA GLU A 122 -1.25 1.77 -19.63
C GLU A 122 -0.25 1.98 -20.78
N ASN A 123 0.48 3.12 -20.81
CA ASN A 123 1.25 3.54 -21.96
C ASN A 123 2.78 3.43 -21.79
N GLY A 124 3.28 2.89 -20.69
CA GLY A 124 4.72 2.81 -20.41
C GLY A 124 5.15 1.60 -19.61
N GLU A 125 6.47 1.48 -19.37
CA GLU A 125 6.98 0.52 -18.40
C GLU A 125 6.47 0.92 -17.02
N ASN A 126 5.61 0.08 -16.45
CA ASN A 126 5.07 0.33 -15.11
C ASN A 126 6.16 0.07 -14.04
N PRO A 127 6.68 1.11 -13.37
CA PRO A 127 7.72 0.96 -12.37
C PRO A 127 7.23 0.27 -11.08
N TYR A 128 5.91 0.08 -10.95
CA TYR A 128 5.27 -0.52 -9.79
C TYR A 128 4.92 -2.01 -9.98
N VAL A 129 5.41 -2.63 -11.07
CA VAL A 129 5.40 -4.09 -11.20
C VAL A 129 6.26 -4.71 -10.11
N ASN A 130 5.68 -5.60 -9.32
CA ASN A 130 6.38 -6.40 -8.32
C ASN A 130 7.20 -7.49 -8.99
N VAL A 131 8.29 -7.87 -8.35
CA VAL A 131 9.33 -8.70 -8.97
C VAL A 131 9.88 -9.77 -8.03
N VAL A 132 10.38 -10.85 -8.63
CA VAL A 132 11.31 -11.77 -7.98
C VAL A 132 12.72 -11.22 -8.17
N VAL A 133 13.46 -11.14 -7.07
CA VAL A 133 14.80 -10.59 -7.02
C VAL A 133 15.78 -11.65 -6.54
N ALA A 134 16.96 -11.69 -7.16
CA ALA A 134 18.11 -12.50 -6.76
C ALA A 134 19.34 -11.60 -6.55
N ARG A 135 20.38 -12.11 -5.90
CA ARG A 135 21.73 -11.54 -6.01
C ARG A 135 22.17 -11.57 -7.47
N THR A 136 22.80 -10.51 -7.96
CA THR A 136 23.24 -10.45 -9.37
C THR A 136 24.16 -11.62 -9.75
N ALA A 137 24.96 -12.10 -8.81
CA ALA A 137 25.82 -13.27 -9.01
C ALA A 137 25.04 -14.57 -9.28
N ASP A 138 23.78 -14.65 -8.80
CA ASP A 138 22.94 -15.84 -8.87
C ASP A 138 21.83 -15.75 -9.94
N LYS A 139 21.78 -14.66 -10.72
CA LYS A 139 20.70 -14.38 -11.69
C LYS A 139 20.45 -15.49 -12.72
N ASP A 140 21.48 -16.25 -13.03
CA ASP A 140 21.44 -17.32 -14.03
C ASP A 140 21.25 -18.71 -13.40
N ASN A 141 20.94 -18.79 -12.10
CA ASN A 141 20.67 -20.04 -11.41
C ASN A 141 19.41 -20.73 -11.97
N GLU A 142 19.58 -21.94 -12.51
CA GLU A 142 18.50 -22.70 -13.16
C GLU A 142 17.36 -23.08 -12.20
N VAL A 143 17.65 -23.26 -10.90
CA VAL A 143 16.62 -23.52 -9.89
C VAL A 143 15.74 -22.27 -9.70
N TYR A 144 16.35 -21.08 -9.66
CA TYR A 144 15.60 -19.82 -9.50
C TYR A 144 14.78 -19.49 -10.75
N LYS A 145 15.32 -19.72 -11.94
CA LYS A 145 14.58 -19.61 -13.20
C LYS A 145 13.35 -20.50 -13.20
N LYS A 146 13.52 -21.77 -12.75
CA LYS A 146 12.40 -22.72 -12.67
C LYS A 146 11.30 -22.26 -11.69
N VAL A 147 11.66 -21.63 -10.58
CA VAL A 147 10.71 -21.03 -9.64
C VAL A 147 9.93 -19.88 -10.31
N VAL A 148 10.61 -19.01 -11.06
CA VAL A 148 9.98 -17.91 -11.81
C VAL A 148 9.06 -18.46 -12.91
N GLU A 149 9.49 -19.44 -13.69
CA GLU A 149 8.67 -20.10 -14.72
C GLU A 149 7.40 -20.70 -14.13
N ALA A 150 7.49 -21.38 -12.99
CA ALA A 150 6.33 -21.94 -12.30
C ALA A 150 5.39 -20.88 -11.74
N TYR A 151 5.92 -19.73 -11.31
CA TYR A 151 5.10 -18.58 -10.89
C TYR A 151 4.36 -17.98 -12.08
N GLN A 152 5.02 -17.82 -13.24
CA GLN A 152 4.46 -17.15 -14.43
C GLN A 152 3.61 -18.12 -15.29
N THR A 153 2.72 -18.89 -14.64
CA THR A 153 1.82 -19.84 -15.30
C THR A 153 0.37 -19.37 -15.26
N GLN A 154 -0.45 -19.92 -16.17
CA GLN A 154 -1.89 -19.66 -16.22
C GLN A 154 -2.56 -19.94 -14.87
N LEU A 155 -2.22 -21.05 -14.20
CA LEU A 155 -2.80 -21.41 -12.91
C LEU A 155 -2.51 -20.34 -11.84
N VAL A 156 -1.30 -19.80 -11.77
CA VAL A 156 -0.95 -18.76 -10.79
C VAL A 156 -1.60 -17.42 -11.15
N ALA A 157 -1.74 -17.09 -12.44
CA ALA A 157 -2.46 -15.91 -12.88
C ALA A 157 -3.94 -15.95 -12.45
N GLU A 158 -4.62 -17.08 -12.72
CA GLU A 158 -6.01 -17.28 -12.30
C GLU A 158 -6.15 -17.26 -10.78
N PHE A 159 -5.21 -17.90 -10.06
CA PHE A 159 -5.19 -17.91 -8.60
C PHE A 159 -5.09 -16.48 -8.04
N LEU A 160 -4.22 -15.65 -8.58
CA LEU A 160 -4.08 -14.25 -8.16
C LEU A 160 -5.40 -13.48 -8.31
N LEU A 161 -6.07 -13.63 -9.47
CA LEU A 161 -7.31 -12.91 -9.75
C LEU A 161 -8.47 -13.37 -8.85
N VAL A 162 -8.61 -14.68 -8.64
CA VAL A 162 -9.71 -15.26 -7.88
C VAL A 162 -9.49 -15.15 -6.38
N ASN A 163 -8.34 -15.59 -5.88
CA ASN A 163 -8.07 -15.66 -4.44
C ASN A 163 -8.01 -14.28 -3.78
N TYR A 164 -7.53 -13.27 -4.51
CA TYR A 164 -7.40 -11.91 -3.99
C TYR A 164 -8.48 -10.95 -4.52
N HIS A 165 -9.56 -11.47 -5.10
CA HIS A 165 -10.72 -10.70 -5.57
C HIS A 165 -10.31 -9.48 -6.40
N GLU A 166 -9.45 -9.69 -7.40
CA GLU A 166 -8.90 -8.64 -8.25
C GLU A 166 -8.14 -7.52 -7.49
N THR A 167 -7.59 -7.85 -6.33
CA THR A 167 -6.67 -6.94 -5.60
C THR A 167 -5.28 -6.97 -6.22
N PHE A 168 -4.86 -8.12 -6.71
CA PHE A 168 -3.57 -8.35 -7.36
C PHE A 168 -3.77 -8.80 -8.80
N PHE A 169 -3.07 -8.15 -9.72
CA PHE A 169 -3.14 -8.44 -11.13
C PHE A 169 -1.83 -9.07 -11.61
N PRO A 170 -1.87 -10.17 -12.40
CA PRO A 170 -0.67 -10.74 -12.98
C PRO A 170 0.10 -9.71 -13.81
N ALA A 171 1.43 -9.64 -13.63
CA ALA A 171 2.31 -8.77 -14.42
C ALA A 171 3.18 -9.58 -15.41
N PHE A 172 2.66 -10.71 -15.83
CA PHE A 172 3.28 -11.62 -16.80
C PHE A 172 2.22 -12.13 -17.78
N PRO A 173 2.61 -12.64 -18.96
CA PRO A 173 1.66 -13.11 -19.97
C PRO A 173 0.83 -14.29 -19.49
N TYR A 174 -0.49 -14.22 -19.68
CA TYR A 174 -1.46 -15.28 -19.46
C TYR A 174 -2.62 -15.11 -20.47
N ASP A 175 -3.44 -16.13 -20.67
CA ASP A 175 -4.60 -16.08 -21.55
C ASP A 175 -5.83 -15.56 -20.81
N GLU A 176 -6.11 -14.27 -20.96
CA GLU A 176 -7.29 -13.60 -20.36
C GLU A 176 -8.62 -14.13 -20.93
N GLY A 177 -8.61 -14.69 -22.13
CA GLY A 177 -9.79 -15.24 -22.81
C GLY A 177 -10.07 -16.71 -22.47
N ALA A 178 -9.18 -17.37 -21.74
CA ALA A 178 -9.37 -18.75 -21.34
C ALA A 178 -10.54 -18.90 -20.36
N THR A 179 -11.18 -20.07 -20.38
CA THR A 179 -12.05 -20.46 -19.27
C THR A 179 -11.17 -20.83 -18.09
N PHE A 180 -11.27 -20.08 -16.99
CA PHE A 180 -10.42 -20.28 -15.83
C PHE A 180 -10.65 -21.66 -15.21
N ALA A 181 -9.54 -22.34 -14.92
CA ALA A 181 -9.53 -23.57 -14.14
C ALA A 181 -9.64 -23.31 -12.63
N VAL A 182 -9.15 -22.15 -12.17
CA VAL A 182 -9.30 -21.68 -10.79
C VAL A 182 -10.59 -20.87 -10.69
N THR A 183 -11.43 -21.24 -9.72
CA THR A 183 -12.73 -20.61 -9.46
C THR A 183 -12.92 -20.42 -7.96
N GLU A 184 -13.92 -19.64 -7.55
CA GLU A 184 -14.31 -19.47 -6.14
C GLU A 184 -14.59 -20.81 -5.43
N ASP A 185 -15.06 -21.82 -6.17
CA ASP A 185 -15.38 -23.14 -5.61
C ASP A 185 -14.14 -23.98 -5.29
N ASN A 186 -13.03 -23.80 -6.02
CA ASN A 186 -11.84 -24.65 -5.88
C ASN A 186 -10.57 -23.92 -5.43
N VAL A 187 -10.56 -22.61 -5.36
CA VAL A 187 -9.38 -21.81 -4.97
C VAL A 187 -8.86 -22.22 -3.59
N SER A 188 -9.75 -22.58 -2.66
CA SER A 188 -9.38 -23.02 -1.31
C SER A 188 -8.64 -24.37 -1.30
N GLU A 189 -8.82 -25.23 -2.31
CA GLU A 189 -8.06 -26.48 -2.45
C GLU A 189 -6.61 -26.18 -2.85
N ILE A 190 -6.40 -25.14 -3.66
CA ILE A 190 -5.07 -24.70 -4.08
C ILE A 190 -4.35 -24.00 -2.92
N SER A 191 -4.98 -23.06 -2.24
CA SER A 191 -4.38 -22.39 -1.08
C SER A 191 -4.13 -23.33 0.09
N GLY A 192 -4.89 -24.41 0.19
CA GLY A 192 -4.70 -25.48 1.15
C GLY A 192 -3.67 -26.55 0.76
N TYR A 193 -3.07 -26.46 -0.44
CA TYR A 193 -2.10 -27.47 -0.92
C TYR A 193 -0.90 -27.59 0.01
N LYS A 194 -0.47 -28.81 0.24
CA LYS A 194 0.69 -29.13 1.11
C LYS A 194 1.72 -29.91 0.33
N SER A 195 2.94 -29.41 0.32
CA SER A 195 4.11 -30.06 -0.24
C SER A 195 5.06 -30.54 0.86
N SER A 196 5.88 -31.54 0.56
CA SER A 196 6.98 -31.98 1.43
C SER A 196 8.30 -31.45 0.90
N LYS A 197 9.18 -31.01 1.79
CA LYS A 197 10.55 -30.61 1.43
C LYS A 197 11.54 -31.79 1.38
N GLU A 198 11.13 -32.98 1.77
CA GLU A 198 12.01 -34.16 1.81
C GLU A 198 12.51 -34.50 0.42
N GLY A 199 13.83 -34.56 0.25
CA GLY A 199 14.49 -34.85 -1.01
C GLY A 199 14.48 -33.76 -2.07
N LYS A 200 13.97 -32.55 -1.73
CA LYS A 200 13.91 -31.40 -2.63
C LYS A 200 14.99 -30.35 -2.34
N THR A 201 15.37 -29.60 -3.36
CA THR A 201 16.18 -28.40 -3.20
C THR A 201 15.28 -27.28 -2.59
N VAL A 202 15.66 -26.79 -1.43
CA VAL A 202 14.92 -25.71 -0.76
C VAL A 202 15.35 -24.37 -1.34
N VAL A 203 14.37 -23.52 -1.70
CA VAL A 203 14.56 -22.13 -2.11
C VAL A 203 13.83 -21.25 -1.11
N LYS A 204 14.59 -20.43 -0.37
CA LYS A 204 14.04 -19.49 0.60
C LYS A 204 13.66 -18.18 -0.08
N ILE A 205 12.40 -17.81 0.00
CA ILE A 205 11.89 -16.58 -0.62
C ILE A 205 11.40 -15.62 0.48
N GLY A 206 12.04 -14.44 0.58
CA GLY A 206 11.64 -13.37 1.48
C GLY A 206 10.38 -12.67 0.98
N VAL A 207 9.36 -12.58 1.84
CA VAL A 207 8.06 -11.95 1.54
C VAL A 207 7.63 -11.03 2.68
N CYS A 208 6.69 -10.11 2.41
CA CYS A 208 6.06 -9.26 3.41
C CYS A 208 4.54 -9.46 3.42
N GLY A 209 3.88 -9.06 4.51
CA GLY A 209 2.41 -9.06 4.62
C GLY A 209 1.80 -10.37 5.10
N GLY A 210 2.63 -11.33 5.56
CA GLY A 210 2.16 -12.60 6.12
C GLY A 210 1.75 -13.64 5.07
N VAL A 211 1.38 -14.84 5.53
CA VAL A 211 1.05 -15.98 4.65
C VAL A 211 -0.14 -15.68 3.76
N SER A 212 -1.23 -15.08 4.31
CA SER A 212 -2.46 -14.81 3.56
C SER A 212 -2.27 -13.85 2.37
N ASN A 213 -1.22 -13.05 2.39
CA ASN A 213 -0.85 -12.18 1.27
C ASN A 213 0.07 -12.86 0.25
N ASN A 214 0.47 -14.10 0.51
CA ASN A 214 1.52 -14.80 -0.23
C ASN A 214 1.12 -16.22 -0.66
N GLU A 215 -0.19 -16.53 -0.68
CA GLU A 215 -0.72 -17.85 -1.04
C GLU A 215 -0.48 -18.22 -2.51
N GLN A 216 -0.22 -17.25 -3.39
CA GLN A 216 0.21 -17.50 -4.77
C GLN A 216 1.52 -18.34 -4.84
N TRP A 217 2.33 -18.31 -3.79
CA TRP A 217 3.51 -19.17 -3.70
C TRP A 217 3.15 -20.63 -3.38
N ILE A 218 1.99 -20.87 -2.75
CA ILE A 218 1.42 -22.22 -2.59
C ILE A 218 0.96 -22.75 -3.96
N ALA A 219 0.28 -21.91 -4.75
CA ALA A 219 -0.08 -22.26 -6.13
C ALA A 219 1.17 -22.53 -6.98
N THR A 220 2.23 -21.70 -6.84
CA THR A 220 3.52 -21.93 -7.52
C THR A 220 4.16 -23.24 -7.08
N GLN A 221 4.14 -23.57 -5.79
CA GLN A 221 4.65 -24.85 -5.30
C GLN A 221 3.89 -26.04 -5.90
N LYS A 222 2.57 -25.90 -6.04
CA LYS A 222 1.76 -26.94 -6.70
C LYS A 222 2.18 -27.16 -8.14
N VAL A 223 2.45 -26.09 -8.90
CA VAL A 223 2.97 -26.19 -10.28
C VAL A 223 4.31 -26.92 -10.31
N LEU A 224 5.25 -26.56 -9.44
CA LEU A 224 6.56 -27.24 -9.34
C LEU A 224 6.43 -28.73 -9.06
N ASP A 225 5.50 -29.10 -8.20
CA ASP A 225 5.27 -30.50 -7.84
C ASP A 225 4.58 -31.28 -8.97
N ASP A 226 3.60 -30.70 -9.64
CA ASP A 226 2.89 -31.28 -10.78
C ASP A 226 3.87 -31.51 -11.97
N GLU A 227 4.86 -30.67 -12.14
CA GLU A 227 5.94 -30.81 -13.14
C GLU A 227 7.08 -31.75 -12.71
N GLY A 228 7.06 -32.24 -11.47
CA GLY A 228 8.12 -33.07 -10.93
C GLY A 228 9.45 -32.36 -10.70
N ALA A 229 9.43 -31.03 -10.58
CA ALA A 229 10.59 -30.24 -10.23
C ALA A 229 10.93 -30.47 -8.75
N ASN A 230 12.07 -31.08 -8.45
CA ASN A 230 12.49 -31.36 -7.07
C ASN A 230 12.89 -30.07 -6.31
N ILE A 231 11.99 -29.09 -6.26
CA ILE A 231 12.17 -27.78 -5.63
C ILE A 231 11.08 -27.58 -4.56
N TYR A 232 11.48 -27.07 -3.41
CA TYR A 232 10.57 -26.68 -2.33
C TYR A 232 10.73 -25.18 -2.03
N ILE A 233 9.65 -24.43 -2.08
CA ILE A 233 9.60 -23.03 -1.72
C ILE A 233 9.40 -22.93 -0.20
N GLU A 234 10.34 -22.27 0.48
CA GLU A 234 10.24 -21.93 1.90
C GLU A 234 10.09 -20.41 2.01
N LEU A 235 8.90 -19.95 2.41
CA LEU A 235 8.68 -18.52 2.62
C LEU A 235 9.31 -18.07 3.93
N VAL A 236 10.04 -16.95 3.87
CA VAL A 236 10.60 -16.25 5.03
C VAL A 236 9.89 -14.91 5.14
N GLU A 237 9.09 -14.75 6.19
CA GLU A 237 8.27 -13.56 6.39
C GLU A 237 9.04 -12.43 7.07
N PHE A 238 8.83 -11.22 6.58
CA PHE A 238 9.37 -9.99 7.13
C PHE A 238 8.25 -8.99 7.43
N ASP A 239 8.34 -8.33 8.57
CA ASP A 239 7.31 -7.38 9.02
C ASP A 239 7.37 -6.04 8.27
N ALA A 240 8.55 -5.66 7.74
CA ALA A 240 8.77 -4.36 7.11
C ALA A 240 9.59 -4.46 5.82
N TYR A 241 9.33 -3.54 4.90
CA TYR A 241 9.93 -3.52 3.55
C TYR A 241 11.46 -3.33 3.53
N ASN A 242 12.06 -2.72 4.55
CA ASN A 242 13.51 -2.48 4.61
C ASN A 242 14.35 -3.71 4.97
N LEU A 243 13.74 -4.84 5.27
CA LEU A 243 14.44 -6.04 5.76
C LEU A 243 14.84 -7.06 4.67
N PRO A 244 13.97 -7.40 3.67
CA PRO A 244 14.27 -8.51 2.78
C PRO A 244 15.44 -8.27 1.83
N ASN A 245 15.73 -7.02 1.44
CA ASN A 245 16.88 -6.71 0.57
C ASN A 245 18.21 -6.85 1.33
N GLU A 246 18.25 -6.51 2.59
CA GLU A 246 19.40 -6.78 3.45
C GLU A 246 19.61 -8.30 3.61
N ALA A 247 18.53 -9.04 3.88
CA ALA A 247 18.59 -10.49 4.09
C ALA A 247 19.09 -11.24 2.84
N ILE A 248 18.63 -10.88 1.64
CA ILE A 248 19.14 -11.52 0.40
C ILE A 248 20.58 -11.10 0.11
N ASN A 249 20.96 -9.85 0.35
CA ASN A 249 22.34 -9.38 0.18
C ASN A 249 23.31 -10.12 1.12
N ASN A 250 22.88 -10.42 2.34
CA ASN A 250 23.66 -11.16 3.31
C ASN A 250 23.68 -12.69 3.08
N GLY A 251 22.81 -13.20 2.21
CA GLY A 251 22.69 -14.64 1.92
C GLY A 251 21.83 -15.43 2.91
N ASP A 252 21.02 -14.76 3.73
CA ASP A 252 20.10 -15.40 4.69
C ASP A 252 18.90 -16.02 3.97
N ILE A 253 18.53 -15.48 2.81
CA ILE A 253 17.52 -15.97 1.86
C ILE A 253 18.10 -16.02 0.45
N ASP A 254 17.44 -16.79 -0.42
CA ASP A 254 17.86 -17.02 -1.81
C ASP A 254 17.28 -15.97 -2.75
N LEU A 255 16.00 -15.69 -2.61
CA LEU A 255 15.21 -14.74 -3.41
C LEU A 255 14.40 -13.86 -2.46
N ASN A 256 13.90 -12.74 -2.98
CA ASN A 256 12.77 -12.06 -2.37
C ASN A 256 11.71 -11.68 -3.41
N ALA A 257 10.46 -11.51 -2.96
CA ALA A 257 9.32 -11.18 -3.81
C ALA A 257 8.27 -10.39 -2.99
N PHE A 258 8.56 -9.13 -2.72
CA PHE A 258 7.70 -8.25 -1.91
C PHE A 258 7.61 -6.83 -2.48
N GLN A 259 8.49 -6.48 -3.42
CA GLN A 259 8.77 -5.12 -3.86
C GLN A 259 8.55 -4.92 -5.34
N HIS A 260 8.27 -3.70 -5.72
CA HIS A 260 8.24 -3.29 -7.13
C HIS A 260 9.58 -2.73 -7.61
N LYS A 261 9.75 -2.64 -8.94
CA LYS A 261 10.99 -2.21 -9.61
C LYS A 261 11.55 -0.89 -9.09
N ALA A 262 10.67 0.11 -8.88
CA ALA A 262 11.11 1.43 -8.38
C ALA A 262 11.65 1.37 -6.94
N TYR A 263 11.04 0.55 -6.07
CA TYR A 263 11.53 0.35 -4.71
C TYR A 263 12.92 -0.32 -4.72
N LEU A 264 13.07 -1.42 -5.47
CA LEU A 264 14.35 -2.12 -5.61
C LEU A 264 15.46 -1.16 -6.06
N ALA A 265 15.21 -0.38 -7.13
CA ALA A 265 16.21 0.54 -7.67
C ALA A 265 16.65 1.58 -6.63
N LYS A 266 15.69 2.15 -5.87
CA LYS A 266 15.96 3.15 -4.84
C LYS A 266 16.72 2.55 -3.67
N ASP A 267 16.29 1.40 -3.17
CA ASP A 267 16.87 0.75 -2.00
C ASP A 267 18.29 0.22 -2.29
N CYS A 268 18.50 -0.42 -3.46
CA CYS A 268 19.84 -0.82 -3.90
C CYS A 268 20.77 0.37 -4.07
N GLY A 269 20.28 1.47 -4.65
CA GLY A 269 21.08 2.70 -4.81
C GLY A 269 21.47 3.34 -3.48
N ALA A 270 20.61 3.30 -2.49
CA ALA A 270 20.85 3.86 -1.16
C ALA A 270 21.81 3.02 -0.31
N ASN A 271 21.74 1.68 -0.42
CA ASN A 271 22.45 0.75 0.46
C ASN A 271 23.62 0.03 -0.23
N GLY A 272 23.79 0.19 -1.55
CA GLY A 272 24.87 -0.46 -2.31
C GLY A 272 24.66 -1.97 -2.50
N TYR A 273 23.41 -2.44 -2.51
CA TYR A 273 23.10 -3.85 -2.73
C TYR A 273 23.27 -4.23 -4.20
N ASP A 274 23.87 -5.39 -4.45
CA ASP A 274 24.06 -5.95 -5.81
C ASP A 274 22.97 -7.00 -6.09
N LEU A 275 21.76 -6.50 -6.33
CA LEU A 275 20.55 -7.30 -6.56
C LEU A 275 19.98 -7.02 -7.95
N THR A 276 19.32 -8.02 -8.54
CA THR A 276 18.74 -7.93 -9.87
C THR A 276 17.37 -8.59 -9.94
N VAL A 277 16.51 -8.07 -10.81
CA VAL A 277 15.23 -8.67 -11.17
C VAL A 277 15.46 -9.93 -12.01
N ILE A 278 14.80 -11.03 -11.66
CA ILE A 278 14.78 -12.26 -12.44
C ILE A 278 13.41 -12.68 -12.96
N GLY A 279 12.35 -11.98 -12.55
CA GLY A 279 11.00 -12.18 -13.06
C GLY A 279 9.99 -11.16 -12.54
N ASP A 280 9.01 -10.82 -13.36
CA ASP A 280 7.86 -10.02 -12.98
C ASP A 280 6.82 -10.90 -12.28
N THR A 281 6.08 -10.36 -11.32
CA THR A 281 5.08 -11.13 -10.55
C THR A 281 3.68 -10.55 -10.68
N LEU A 282 3.42 -9.45 -10.03
CA LEU A 282 2.07 -8.86 -9.95
C LEU A 282 2.11 -7.34 -9.87
N ILE A 283 0.97 -6.73 -10.11
CA ILE A 283 0.69 -5.33 -9.81
C ILE A 283 -0.29 -5.28 -8.64
N ALA A 284 0.07 -4.50 -7.60
CA ALA A 284 -0.80 -4.19 -6.47
C ALA A 284 -1.04 -2.67 -6.46
N PRO A 285 -2.20 -2.17 -6.89
CA PRO A 285 -2.52 -0.75 -6.82
C PRO A 285 -2.46 -0.23 -5.39
N LEU A 286 -1.97 1.01 -5.22
CA LEU A 286 -2.12 1.73 -3.97
C LEU A 286 -3.55 2.26 -3.88
N CYS A 287 -4.18 2.17 -2.69
CA CYS A 287 -5.57 2.58 -2.52
C CYS A 287 -5.74 3.52 -1.34
N ILE A 288 -6.73 4.42 -1.41
CA ILE A 288 -7.18 5.23 -0.28
C ILE A 288 -8.31 4.49 0.43
N TYR A 289 -8.16 4.28 1.74
CA TYR A 289 -9.18 3.70 2.62
C TYR A 289 -9.55 4.65 3.75
N SER A 290 -10.74 4.48 4.31
CA SER A 290 -11.20 5.19 5.49
C SER A 290 -12.17 4.32 6.31
N GLU A 291 -12.06 4.39 7.63
CA GLU A 291 -13.07 3.84 8.56
C GLU A 291 -14.15 4.85 8.94
N LYS A 292 -13.91 6.15 8.66
CA LYS A 292 -14.78 7.25 9.12
C LYS A 292 -15.67 7.81 8.03
N TYR A 293 -15.30 7.65 6.77
CA TYR A 293 -15.96 8.30 5.64
C TYR A 293 -16.18 7.33 4.49
N ASP A 294 -17.32 7.46 3.84
CA ASP A 294 -17.74 6.57 2.76
C ASP A 294 -17.28 7.09 1.37
N SER A 295 -16.72 8.28 1.28
CA SER A 295 -16.25 8.86 0.02
C SER A 295 -15.20 9.95 0.21
N ILE A 296 -14.44 10.20 -0.85
CA ILE A 296 -13.48 11.33 -0.93
C ILE A 296 -14.22 12.66 -0.71
N ASP A 297 -15.42 12.82 -1.27
CA ASP A 297 -16.20 14.07 -1.13
C ASP A 297 -16.67 14.29 0.31
N ALA A 298 -17.06 13.25 1.03
CA ALA A 298 -17.42 13.35 2.45
C ALA A 298 -16.22 13.82 3.31
N ILE A 299 -15.00 13.39 3.01
CA ILE A 299 -13.79 13.85 3.69
C ILE A 299 -13.55 15.33 3.37
N LYS A 300 -13.71 15.74 2.10
CA LYS A 300 -13.55 17.15 1.66
C LYS A 300 -14.55 18.07 2.34
N GLU A 301 -15.81 17.64 2.44
CA GLU A 301 -16.86 18.38 3.12
C GLU A 301 -16.55 18.55 4.60
N ALA A 302 -16.13 17.47 5.28
CA ALA A 302 -15.78 17.50 6.69
C ALA A 302 -14.54 18.37 6.98
N ALA A 303 -13.55 18.35 6.08
CA ALA A 303 -12.34 19.17 6.20
C ALA A 303 -12.63 20.67 5.98
N GLY A 304 -13.55 21.01 5.09
CA GLY A 304 -13.77 22.36 4.61
C GLY A 304 -12.67 22.85 3.68
N ALA A 305 -13.00 23.73 2.74
CA ALA A 305 -12.03 24.35 1.83
C ALA A 305 -11.04 25.24 2.62
N LYS A 306 -9.78 25.27 2.16
CA LYS A 306 -8.70 26.05 2.79
C LYS A 306 -8.37 27.29 1.97
#